data_3cfb33c2e0f97d01e6fa0979fa5be0c5
#
_entry.id   3cfb33c2e0f97d01e6fa0979fa5be0c5
#
_cell.length_a   1.000
_cell.length_b   1.000
_cell.length_c   1.000
_cell.angle_alpha   90.00
_cell.angle_beta   90.00
_cell.angle_gamma   90.00
#
_symmetry.space_group_name_H-M   'P 1'
#
loop_
_entity.id
_entity.type
_entity.pdbx_description
1 polymer ?
#
loop_
_entity_poly.entity_id
_entity_poly.type
_entity_poly.pdbx_seq_one_letter_code
_entity_poly.pdbx_strand_id
1 'polypeptide(L)'
;HLSIRRQRQMCIRDRLYIMYTSGTTGKPKGIVRENGGNAVALCYAMRHIYGMQAGDVWWGISDVGWVVGHSLIVYGPLMSGCTTVFYEGKPIRTPDASAYWRVVEQYQVNALFCAPTAMRAIRKEDPEGELIRNHDLSSLRQLFLAGEKLDSSTHEWLERVSGKPVHDHWWQTETGWPVTAPCVGLEGSAAKPGSSNRAVPGYHVRVLDDEGHLLGANHQGSIVIALPLPPGCSQTLWGDHERYLQALSLIHISEPTRLRRI
;
A
#
# COMPACT_ATOMS: atom_id res chain seq x y z
N HIS A 1 32.50 23.11 1.00
CA HIS A 1 31.96 21.84 1.56
C HIS A 1 30.72 22.03 2.47
N LEU A 2 30.65 23.09 3.31
CA LEU A 2 29.51 23.36 4.18
C LEU A 2 28.25 23.82 3.41
N SER A 3 28.41 24.56 2.30
CA SER A 3 27.29 25.00 1.48
C SER A 3 26.61 23.83 0.75
N ILE A 4 27.39 22.87 0.24
CA ILE A 4 26.89 21.67 -0.43
C ILE A 4 26.16 20.77 0.56
N ARG A 5 26.63 20.63 1.80
CA ARG A 5 25.90 19.87 2.85
C ARG A 5 24.59 20.53 3.23
N ARG A 6 24.52 21.85 3.36
CA ARG A 6 23.29 22.59 3.63
C ARG A 6 22.30 22.47 2.47
N GLN A 7 22.79 22.57 1.23
CA GLN A 7 21.96 22.42 0.03
C GLN A 7 21.41 21.00 -0.10
N ARG A 8 22.22 19.96 0.17
CA ARG A 8 21.74 18.57 0.22
C ARG A 8 20.70 18.34 1.32
N GLN A 9 20.88 18.93 2.50
CA GLN A 9 19.88 18.84 3.58
C GLN A 9 18.59 19.59 3.24
N MET A 10 18.65 20.68 2.53
CA MET A 10 17.47 21.37 2.00
C MET A 10 16.73 20.48 1.01
N CYS A 11 17.40 19.94 0.01
CA CYS A 11 16.78 19.05 -1.00
C CYS A 11 16.14 17.79 -0.41
N ILE A 12 16.71 17.21 0.64
CA ILE A 12 16.16 16.02 1.32
C ILE A 12 14.85 16.37 2.04
N ARG A 13 14.72 17.60 2.56
CA ARG A 13 13.54 18.08 3.27
C ARG A 13 12.55 18.83 2.39
N ASP A 14 12.90 19.07 1.13
CA ASP A 14 12.00 19.71 0.19
C ASP A 14 10.74 18.85 -0.01
N ARG A 15 9.65 19.54 -0.24
CA ARG A 15 8.36 18.92 -0.48
C ARG A 15 8.30 18.34 -1.88
N LEU A 16 7.99 17.07 -1.97
CA LEU A 16 7.82 16.38 -3.25
C LEU A 16 6.47 16.72 -3.87
N TYR A 17 5.41 16.59 -3.07
CA TYR A 17 4.04 16.93 -3.46
C TYR A 17 3.17 17.22 -2.23
N ILE A 18 2.00 17.78 -2.49
CA ILE A 18 0.91 17.95 -1.52
C ILE A 18 -0.31 17.23 -2.08
N MET A 19 -0.83 16.29 -1.32
CA MET A 19 -2.02 15.53 -1.71
C MET A 19 -3.19 15.88 -0.79
N TYR A 20 -4.29 16.32 -1.38
CA TYR A 20 -5.50 16.61 -0.62
C TYR A 20 -6.35 15.37 -0.45
N THR A 21 -6.75 15.09 0.78
CA THR A 21 -7.69 14.02 1.14
C THR A 21 -8.90 14.59 1.82
N SER A 22 -10.04 13.88 1.75
CA SER A 22 -11.22 14.23 2.53
C SER A 22 -10.89 14.17 4.02
N GLY A 23 -11.10 15.29 4.72
CA GLY A 23 -10.96 15.31 6.18
C GLY A 23 -12.26 14.86 6.86
N THR A 24 -12.15 14.14 7.98
CA THR A 24 -13.30 13.77 8.83
C THR A 24 -14.08 14.98 9.33
N THR A 25 -13.49 16.17 9.34
CA THR A 25 -14.08 17.43 9.78
C THR A 25 -14.58 18.32 8.64
N GLY A 26 -14.75 17.79 7.44
CA GLY A 26 -15.31 18.49 6.27
C GLY A 26 -14.33 19.34 5.46
N LYS A 27 -13.21 19.80 6.01
CA LYS A 27 -12.17 20.51 5.24
C LYS A 27 -11.13 19.50 4.72
N PRO A 28 -10.77 19.52 3.42
CA PRO A 28 -9.69 18.69 2.89
C PRO A 28 -8.37 18.92 3.65
N LYS A 29 -7.60 17.82 3.83
CA LYS A 29 -6.26 17.84 4.44
C LYS A 29 -5.22 17.80 3.33
N GLY A 30 -4.33 18.77 3.26
CA GLY A 30 -3.19 18.77 2.35
C GLY A 30 -2.02 18.00 2.97
N ILE A 31 -1.92 16.72 2.70
CA ILE A 31 -0.82 15.86 3.18
C ILE A 31 0.46 16.24 2.46
N VAL A 32 1.46 16.67 3.22
CA VAL A 32 2.77 17.04 2.68
C VAL A 32 3.68 15.82 2.64
N ARG A 33 4.27 15.56 1.49
CA ARG A 33 5.26 14.49 1.32
C ARG A 33 6.66 15.08 1.12
N GLU A 34 7.61 14.63 1.93
CA GLU A 34 9.02 15.01 1.79
C GLU A 34 9.72 14.15 0.73
N ASN A 35 10.72 14.73 0.07
CA ASN A 35 11.42 14.08 -1.02
C ASN A 35 12.28 12.90 -0.54
N GLY A 36 13.24 13.17 0.35
CA GLY A 36 14.21 12.15 0.77
C GLY A 36 13.61 11.02 1.57
N GLY A 37 12.73 11.33 2.54
CA GLY A 37 12.02 10.32 3.33
C GLY A 37 11.15 9.41 2.48
N ASN A 38 10.46 9.98 1.50
CA ASN A 38 9.63 9.22 0.55
C ASN A 38 10.49 8.29 -0.33
N ALA A 39 11.61 8.78 -0.86
CA ALA A 39 12.50 7.97 -1.68
C ALA A 39 13.03 6.75 -0.91
N VAL A 40 13.52 6.95 0.32
CA VAL A 40 14.01 5.85 1.18
C VAL A 40 12.91 4.84 1.46
N ALA A 41 11.71 5.30 1.85
CA ALA A 41 10.61 4.44 2.19
C ALA A 41 10.13 3.61 1.01
N LEU A 42 10.01 4.21 -0.18
CA LEU A 42 9.51 3.52 -1.36
C LEU A 42 10.54 2.54 -1.94
N CYS A 43 11.83 2.89 -1.98
CA CYS A 43 12.87 1.92 -2.37
C CYS A 43 12.91 0.73 -1.39
N TYR A 44 12.78 1.00 -0.09
CA TYR A 44 12.65 -0.06 0.91
C TYR A 44 11.42 -0.93 0.66
N ALA A 45 10.26 -0.31 0.44
CA ALA A 45 9.00 -1.02 0.20
C ALA A 45 9.07 -1.91 -1.05
N MET A 46 9.55 -1.39 -2.18
CA MET A 46 9.66 -2.17 -3.41
C MET A 46 10.54 -3.39 -3.21
N ARG A 47 11.70 -3.24 -2.57
CA ARG A 47 12.65 -4.34 -2.37
C ARG A 47 12.19 -5.35 -1.32
N HIS A 48 11.78 -4.87 -0.15
CA HIS A 48 11.59 -5.73 1.03
C HIS A 48 10.14 -6.12 1.30
N ILE A 49 9.18 -5.25 0.95
CA ILE A 49 7.75 -5.58 1.09
C ILE A 49 7.26 -6.32 -0.15
N TYR A 50 7.53 -5.77 -1.33
CA TYR A 50 7.01 -6.31 -2.59
C TYR A 50 7.96 -7.29 -3.29
N GLY A 51 9.20 -7.44 -2.82
CA GLY A 51 10.19 -8.37 -3.39
C GLY A 51 10.60 -8.05 -4.82
N MET A 52 10.53 -6.77 -5.21
CA MET A 52 10.84 -6.32 -6.56
C MET A 52 12.32 -5.99 -6.71
N GLN A 53 12.84 -6.24 -7.91
CA GLN A 53 14.23 -5.98 -8.31
C GLN A 53 14.26 -5.15 -9.60
N ALA A 54 15.42 -4.54 -9.88
CA ALA A 54 15.62 -3.84 -11.14
C ALA A 54 15.41 -4.78 -12.34
N GLY A 55 14.66 -4.30 -13.34
CA GLY A 55 14.27 -5.09 -14.50
C GLY A 55 12.91 -5.81 -14.38
N ASP A 56 12.37 -5.95 -13.16
CA ASP A 56 11.03 -6.50 -12.97
C ASP A 56 9.94 -5.57 -13.54
N VAL A 57 8.81 -6.14 -13.90
CA VAL A 57 7.60 -5.42 -14.32
C VAL A 57 6.61 -5.38 -13.17
N TRP A 58 6.36 -4.18 -12.68
CA TRP A 58 5.40 -3.89 -11.64
C TRP A 58 4.12 -3.28 -12.21
N TRP A 59 2.98 -3.71 -11.73
CA TRP A 59 1.70 -3.13 -12.11
C TRP A 59 0.88 -2.72 -10.88
N GLY A 60 0.89 -1.42 -10.58
CA GLY A 60 0.00 -0.83 -9.58
C GLY A 60 -1.26 -0.32 -10.24
N ILE A 61 -2.42 -0.87 -9.86
CA ILE A 61 -3.72 -0.49 -10.42
C ILE A 61 -4.43 0.43 -9.44
N SER A 62 -4.34 1.71 -9.70
CA SER A 62 -5.01 2.75 -8.93
C SER A 62 -5.15 4.02 -9.77
N ASP A 63 -6.06 4.89 -9.37
CA ASP A 63 -6.12 6.25 -9.89
C ASP A 63 -4.92 7.06 -9.40
N VAL A 64 -4.33 7.87 -10.27
CA VAL A 64 -3.18 8.73 -9.95
C VAL A 64 -3.52 9.83 -8.94
N GLY A 65 -4.79 10.12 -8.72
CA GLY A 65 -5.27 11.01 -7.67
C GLY A 65 -5.10 10.48 -6.25
N TRP A 66 -4.83 9.19 -6.08
CA TRP A 66 -4.57 8.56 -4.79
C TRP A 66 -3.07 8.41 -4.51
N VAL A 67 -2.73 8.27 -3.22
CA VAL A 67 -1.33 8.03 -2.80
C VAL A 67 -0.71 6.80 -3.46
N VAL A 68 -1.49 5.77 -3.74
CA VAL A 68 -1.04 4.58 -4.49
C VAL A 68 -0.50 4.95 -5.85
N GLY A 69 -1.18 5.84 -6.58
CA GLY A 69 -0.72 6.32 -7.88
C GLY A 69 0.66 6.97 -7.81
N HIS A 70 0.88 7.83 -6.82
CA HIS A 70 2.19 8.46 -6.60
C HIS A 70 3.23 7.45 -6.12
N SER A 71 2.93 6.69 -5.07
CA SER A 71 3.91 5.80 -4.43
C SER A 71 4.23 4.57 -5.27
N LEU A 72 3.23 3.90 -5.84
CA LEU A 72 3.35 2.56 -6.42
C LEU A 72 3.07 2.48 -7.93
N ILE A 73 2.75 3.59 -8.60
CA ILE A 73 2.77 3.63 -10.06
C ILE A 73 3.98 4.41 -10.55
N VAL A 74 4.28 5.56 -9.91
CA VAL A 74 5.34 6.46 -10.38
C VAL A 74 6.63 6.25 -9.61
N TYR A 75 6.69 6.68 -8.34
CA TYR A 75 7.96 6.84 -7.64
C TYR A 75 8.63 5.53 -7.25
N GLY A 76 7.94 4.64 -6.57
CA GLY A 76 8.51 3.39 -6.05
C GLY A 76 9.11 2.50 -7.14
N PRO A 77 8.34 2.11 -8.16
CA PRO A 77 8.82 1.24 -9.23
C PRO A 77 9.99 1.87 -10.00
N LEU A 78 9.85 3.12 -10.43
CA LEU A 78 10.87 3.78 -11.25
C LEU A 78 12.18 4.00 -10.50
N MET A 79 12.13 4.42 -9.21
CA MET A 79 13.33 4.56 -8.38
C MET A 79 14.02 3.21 -8.11
N SER A 80 13.27 2.11 -8.17
CA SER A 80 13.79 0.76 -7.97
C SER A 80 14.26 0.09 -9.25
N GLY A 81 14.23 0.79 -10.39
CA GLY A 81 14.63 0.27 -11.69
C GLY A 81 13.64 -0.73 -12.29
N CYS A 82 12.40 -0.73 -11.82
CA CYS A 82 11.33 -1.55 -12.38
C CYS A 82 10.69 -0.85 -13.60
N THR A 83 10.16 -1.66 -14.53
CA THR A 83 9.18 -1.17 -15.47
C THR A 83 7.83 -1.04 -14.77
N THR A 84 7.14 0.07 -14.95
CA THR A 84 5.77 0.26 -14.42
C THR A 84 4.75 0.23 -15.55
N VAL A 85 3.64 -0.48 -15.32
CA VAL A 85 2.51 -0.47 -16.24
C VAL A 85 1.54 0.64 -15.81
N PHE A 86 1.22 1.53 -16.74
CA PHE A 86 0.19 2.54 -16.57
C PHE A 86 -1.05 2.14 -17.37
N TYR A 87 -2.18 1.96 -16.71
CA TYR A 87 -3.38 1.35 -17.29
C TYR A 87 -4.59 2.27 -17.16
N GLU A 88 -5.22 2.55 -18.29
CA GLU A 88 -6.45 3.34 -18.38
C GLU A 88 -7.65 2.43 -18.67
N GLY A 89 -7.96 1.53 -17.74
CA GLY A 89 -9.06 0.58 -17.92
C GLY A 89 -9.74 0.24 -16.60
N LYS A 90 -10.78 -0.57 -16.69
CA LYS A 90 -11.54 -1.07 -15.54
C LYS A 90 -11.29 -2.57 -15.37
N PRO A 91 -11.52 -3.13 -14.16
CA PRO A 91 -11.35 -4.56 -13.92
C PRO A 91 -12.33 -5.43 -14.72
N ILE A 92 -13.47 -4.85 -15.08
CA ILE A 92 -14.52 -5.48 -15.89
C ILE A 92 -14.97 -4.53 -17.01
N ARG A 93 -15.56 -5.07 -18.08
CA ARG A 93 -16.09 -4.27 -19.21
C ARG A 93 -15.05 -3.44 -19.97
N THR A 94 -13.79 -3.93 -20.02
CA THR A 94 -12.71 -3.32 -20.80
C THR A 94 -11.87 -4.39 -21.52
N PRO A 95 -12.42 -5.17 -22.42
CA PRO A 95 -13.85 -5.35 -22.75
C PRO A 95 -14.62 -6.25 -21.77
N ASP A 96 -13.95 -7.09 -20.97
CA ASP A 96 -14.52 -8.10 -20.09
C ASP A 96 -13.72 -8.26 -18.77
N ALA A 97 -14.02 -9.27 -17.97
CA ALA A 97 -13.35 -9.53 -16.69
C ALA A 97 -11.94 -10.17 -16.84
N SER A 98 -11.50 -10.47 -18.07
CA SER A 98 -10.15 -10.96 -18.32
C SER A 98 -9.11 -9.84 -18.51
N ALA A 99 -9.56 -8.58 -18.51
CA ALA A 99 -8.72 -7.42 -18.83
C ALA A 99 -7.39 -7.39 -18.06
N TYR A 100 -7.42 -7.69 -16.76
CA TYR A 100 -6.22 -7.69 -15.92
C TYR A 100 -5.27 -8.82 -16.30
N TRP A 101 -5.79 -10.00 -16.56
CA TRP A 101 -4.98 -11.17 -16.89
C TRP A 101 -4.32 -11.03 -18.26
N ARG A 102 -5.00 -10.42 -19.21
CA ARG A 102 -4.44 -10.07 -20.53
C ARG A 102 -3.28 -9.08 -20.40
N VAL A 103 -3.38 -8.07 -19.53
CA VAL A 103 -2.28 -7.13 -19.27
C VAL A 103 -1.10 -7.84 -18.61
N VAL A 104 -1.37 -8.75 -17.66
CA VAL A 104 -0.31 -9.56 -17.03
C VAL A 104 0.45 -10.37 -18.06
N GLU A 105 -0.25 -11.07 -18.93
CA GLU A 105 0.32 -11.85 -20.03
C GLU A 105 1.09 -10.98 -21.03
N GLN A 106 0.46 -9.92 -21.53
CA GLN A 106 1.01 -9.06 -22.58
C GLN A 106 2.31 -8.35 -22.14
N TYR A 107 2.38 -7.90 -20.92
CA TYR A 107 3.51 -7.13 -20.38
C TYR A 107 4.40 -7.94 -19.45
N GLN A 108 4.15 -9.24 -19.29
CA GLN A 108 4.92 -10.14 -18.44
C GLN A 108 5.08 -9.61 -17.02
N VAL A 109 3.96 -9.18 -16.43
CA VAL A 109 3.92 -8.57 -15.10
C VAL A 109 4.42 -9.54 -14.02
N ASN A 110 5.35 -9.11 -13.20
CA ASN A 110 5.92 -9.94 -12.11
C ASN A 110 5.17 -9.79 -10.79
N ALA A 111 4.62 -8.61 -10.52
CA ALA A 111 3.74 -8.40 -9.37
C ALA A 111 2.64 -7.38 -9.71
N LEU A 112 1.44 -7.67 -9.23
CA LEU A 112 0.25 -6.85 -9.41
C LEU A 112 -0.24 -6.34 -8.06
N PHE A 113 -0.57 -5.06 -7.99
CA PHE A 113 -1.21 -4.43 -6.84
C PHE A 113 -2.55 -3.82 -7.24
N CYS A 114 -3.60 -4.10 -6.50
CA CYS A 114 -4.90 -3.46 -6.71
C CYS A 114 -5.74 -3.38 -5.43
N ALA A 115 -6.91 -2.75 -5.52
CA ALA A 115 -7.90 -2.77 -4.44
C ALA A 115 -8.70 -4.08 -4.44
N PRO A 116 -9.09 -4.62 -3.27
CA PRO A 116 -9.97 -5.78 -3.15
C PRO A 116 -11.28 -5.66 -3.93
N THR A 117 -11.86 -4.46 -4.02
CA THR A 117 -13.07 -4.20 -4.81
C THR A 117 -12.91 -4.58 -6.29
N ALA A 118 -11.73 -4.39 -6.87
CA ALA A 118 -11.47 -4.79 -8.25
C ALA A 118 -11.54 -6.32 -8.40
N MET A 119 -10.93 -7.06 -7.47
CA MET A 119 -10.95 -8.52 -7.49
C MET A 119 -12.34 -9.09 -7.18
N ARG A 120 -13.10 -8.45 -6.28
CA ARG A 120 -14.51 -8.80 -6.06
C ARG A 120 -15.38 -8.60 -7.31
N ALA A 121 -15.12 -7.53 -8.08
CA ALA A 121 -15.83 -7.31 -9.33
C ALA A 121 -15.50 -8.37 -10.38
N ILE A 122 -14.23 -8.74 -10.52
CA ILE A 122 -13.81 -9.83 -11.42
C ILE A 122 -14.41 -11.16 -10.97
N ARG A 123 -14.33 -11.50 -9.68
CA ARG A 123 -14.92 -12.72 -9.13
C ARG A 123 -16.41 -12.85 -9.38
N LYS A 124 -17.13 -11.73 -9.36
CA LYS A 124 -18.58 -11.73 -9.64
C LYS A 124 -18.90 -12.14 -11.08
N GLU A 125 -18.06 -11.72 -12.02
CA GLU A 125 -18.23 -12.01 -13.46
C GLU A 125 -17.61 -13.37 -13.85
N ASP A 126 -16.56 -13.81 -13.14
CA ASP A 126 -15.82 -15.04 -13.39
C ASP A 126 -15.56 -15.84 -12.09
N PRO A 127 -16.60 -16.34 -11.43
CA PRO A 127 -16.48 -17.00 -10.12
C PRO A 127 -15.62 -18.28 -10.16
N GLU A 128 -15.61 -18.99 -11.27
CA GLU A 128 -14.85 -20.23 -11.44
C GLU A 128 -13.45 -20.00 -12.06
N GLY A 129 -13.12 -18.76 -12.43
CA GLY A 129 -11.83 -18.43 -13.03
C GLY A 129 -11.64 -19.02 -14.43
N GLU A 130 -12.70 -19.08 -15.22
CA GLU A 130 -12.60 -19.60 -16.59
C GLU A 130 -11.84 -18.64 -17.50
N LEU A 131 -12.05 -17.34 -17.33
CA LEU A 131 -11.38 -16.32 -18.14
C LEU A 131 -9.90 -16.21 -17.80
N ILE A 132 -9.52 -16.31 -16.51
CA ILE A 132 -8.13 -16.24 -16.10
C ILE A 132 -7.29 -17.41 -16.66
N ARG A 133 -7.90 -18.60 -16.80
CA ARG A 133 -7.21 -19.80 -17.36
C ARG A 133 -6.81 -19.65 -18.83
N ASN A 134 -7.40 -18.71 -19.55
CA ASN A 134 -7.08 -18.44 -20.94
C ASN A 134 -5.83 -17.56 -21.12
N HIS A 135 -5.17 -17.17 -20.01
CA HIS A 135 -4.02 -16.28 -20.02
C HIS A 135 -2.79 -16.92 -19.36
N ASP A 136 -1.62 -16.62 -19.91
CA ASP A 136 -0.36 -17.03 -19.32
C ASP A 136 0.02 -16.11 -18.16
N LEU A 137 -0.04 -16.63 -16.94
CA LEU A 137 0.37 -15.96 -15.71
C LEU A 137 1.74 -16.45 -15.20
N SER A 138 2.56 -17.08 -16.03
CA SER A 138 3.85 -17.64 -15.60
C SER A 138 4.79 -16.57 -15.06
N SER A 139 4.77 -15.37 -15.63
CA SER A 139 5.56 -14.22 -15.19
C SER A 139 5.14 -13.68 -13.81
N LEU A 140 3.83 -13.80 -13.48
CA LEU A 140 3.28 -13.27 -12.23
C LEU A 140 3.76 -14.12 -11.05
N ARG A 141 4.41 -13.48 -10.09
CA ARG A 141 4.92 -14.14 -8.87
C ARG A 141 3.96 -13.97 -7.69
N GLN A 142 3.29 -12.82 -7.58
CA GLN A 142 2.51 -12.45 -6.40
C GLN A 142 1.47 -11.37 -6.72
N LEU A 143 0.44 -11.34 -5.87
CA LEU A 143 -0.64 -10.34 -5.90
C LEU A 143 -0.69 -9.61 -4.56
N PHE A 144 -0.76 -8.29 -4.60
CA PHE A 144 -0.88 -7.45 -3.42
C PHE A 144 -2.19 -6.66 -3.45
N LEU A 145 -2.89 -6.63 -2.33
CA LEU A 145 -4.14 -5.90 -2.19
C LEU A 145 -4.10 -4.97 -0.97
N ALA A 146 -4.64 -3.78 -1.12
CA ALA A 146 -4.83 -2.81 -0.04
C ALA A 146 -5.89 -1.76 -0.39
N GLY A 147 -6.17 -0.87 0.56
CA GLY A 147 -7.13 0.22 0.43
C GLY A 147 -8.45 -0.06 1.15
N GLU A 148 -8.78 -1.31 1.34
CA GLU A 148 -9.88 -1.81 2.16
C GLU A 148 -9.53 -3.23 2.63
N LYS A 149 -10.30 -3.75 3.59
CA LYS A 149 -10.06 -5.10 4.09
C LYS A 149 -10.30 -6.14 2.99
N LEU A 150 -9.31 -7.01 2.79
CA LEU A 150 -9.47 -8.22 1.98
C LEU A 150 -10.20 -9.28 2.80
N ASP A 151 -11.39 -9.68 2.35
CA ASP A 151 -12.12 -10.77 2.97
C ASP A 151 -11.51 -12.12 2.59
N SER A 152 -11.58 -13.09 3.53
CA SER A 152 -10.95 -14.40 3.33
C SER A 152 -11.49 -15.13 2.09
N SER A 153 -12.76 -14.98 1.77
CA SER A 153 -13.36 -15.66 0.63
C SER A 153 -12.86 -15.13 -0.72
N THR A 154 -12.58 -13.84 -0.82
CA THR A 154 -11.96 -13.24 -2.02
C THR A 154 -10.47 -13.61 -2.09
N HIS A 155 -9.78 -13.64 -0.96
CA HIS A 155 -8.39 -14.08 -0.87
C HIS A 155 -8.24 -15.52 -1.39
N GLU A 156 -8.97 -16.47 -0.80
CA GLU A 156 -8.94 -17.89 -1.16
C GLU A 156 -9.33 -18.15 -2.62
N TRP A 157 -10.36 -17.42 -3.09
CA TRP A 157 -10.75 -17.48 -4.50
C TRP A 157 -9.61 -17.06 -5.41
N LEU A 158 -8.97 -15.92 -5.11
CA LEU A 158 -7.91 -15.36 -5.95
C LEU A 158 -6.68 -16.26 -5.97
N GLU A 159 -6.27 -16.83 -4.82
CA GLU A 159 -5.20 -17.82 -4.78
C GLU A 159 -5.53 -19.08 -5.58
N ARG A 160 -6.76 -19.58 -5.47
CA ARG A 160 -7.22 -20.77 -6.19
C ARG A 160 -7.20 -20.56 -7.71
N VAL A 161 -7.73 -19.44 -8.20
CA VAL A 161 -7.86 -19.22 -9.65
C VAL A 161 -6.57 -18.76 -10.31
N SER A 162 -5.72 -18.00 -9.60
CA SER A 162 -4.44 -17.52 -10.14
C SER A 162 -3.29 -18.51 -9.92
N GLY A 163 -3.38 -19.38 -8.92
CA GLY A 163 -2.27 -20.21 -8.48
C GLY A 163 -1.10 -19.43 -7.91
N LYS A 164 -1.33 -18.19 -7.46
CA LYS A 164 -0.29 -17.27 -6.97
C LYS A 164 -0.57 -16.82 -5.54
N PRO A 165 0.48 -16.57 -4.73
CA PRO A 165 0.31 -16.01 -3.40
C PRO A 165 -0.39 -14.66 -3.42
N VAL A 166 -1.33 -14.47 -2.50
CA VAL A 166 -2.12 -13.24 -2.33
C VAL A 166 -1.77 -12.59 -1.00
N HIS A 167 -1.49 -11.32 -1.01
CA HIS A 167 -0.99 -10.57 0.13
C HIS A 167 -1.89 -9.37 0.44
N ASP A 168 -2.53 -9.39 1.61
CA ASP A 168 -3.19 -8.21 2.16
C ASP A 168 -2.18 -7.38 2.97
N HIS A 169 -2.28 -6.06 2.86
CA HIS A 169 -1.44 -5.13 3.62
C HIS A 169 -2.18 -3.82 3.88
N TRP A 170 -1.78 -3.11 4.92
CA TRP A 170 -2.46 -1.91 5.36
C TRP A 170 -1.56 -0.69 5.44
N TRP A 171 -2.04 0.42 4.96
CA TRP A 171 -1.44 1.74 5.01
C TRP A 171 -2.46 2.85 4.74
N GLN A 172 -2.02 4.09 4.89
CA GLN A 172 -2.84 5.28 4.68
C GLN A 172 -2.07 6.31 3.85
N THR A 173 -2.80 7.32 3.35
CA THR A 173 -2.17 8.46 2.67
C THR A 173 -1.15 9.15 3.57
N GLU A 174 -1.45 9.26 4.87
CA GLU A 174 -0.60 9.88 5.88
C GLU A 174 0.73 9.14 6.07
N THR A 175 0.73 7.82 6.01
CA THR A 175 1.96 7.02 6.13
C THR A 175 2.75 6.95 4.83
N GLY A 176 2.08 6.96 3.67
CA GLY A 176 2.69 7.00 2.34
C GLY A 176 3.27 5.67 1.84
N TRP A 177 3.40 4.69 2.71
CA TRP A 177 3.88 3.34 2.44
C TRP A 177 3.34 2.36 3.49
N PRO A 178 3.40 1.03 3.27
CA PRO A 178 2.78 0.05 4.15
C PRO A 178 3.25 0.12 5.60
N VAL A 179 2.28 0.08 6.52
CA VAL A 179 2.49 0.00 7.97
C VAL A 179 2.55 -1.45 8.42
N THR A 180 1.64 -2.28 7.88
CA THR A 180 1.64 -3.72 8.08
C THR A 180 1.62 -4.42 6.74
N ALA A 181 2.45 -5.43 6.57
CA ALA A 181 2.54 -6.21 5.34
C ALA A 181 3.25 -7.55 5.55
N PRO A 182 3.03 -8.55 4.68
CA PRO A 182 3.97 -9.65 4.50
C PRO A 182 5.17 -9.11 3.73
N CYS A 183 6.33 -8.99 4.38
CA CYS A 183 7.53 -8.50 3.72
C CYS A 183 8.16 -9.63 2.89
N VAL A 184 7.63 -9.87 1.68
CA VAL A 184 8.04 -11.03 0.84
C VAL A 184 9.48 -10.96 0.36
N GLY A 185 10.09 -9.78 0.33
CA GLY A 185 11.51 -9.60 0.07
C GLY A 185 12.42 -9.87 1.28
N LEU A 186 11.83 -10.15 2.45
CA LEU A 186 12.52 -10.58 3.67
C LEU A 186 12.09 -12.02 3.97
N GLU A 187 12.99 -12.86 4.48
CA GLU A 187 12.67 -14.25 4.78
C GLU A 187 11.56 -14.39 5.84
N GLY A 188 10.64 -15.32 5.65
CA GLY A 188 9.83 -15.90 6.71
C GLY A 188 8.44 -15.33 6.96
N SER A 189 7.74 -14.74 5.98
CA SER A 189 6.37 -14.26 6.18
C SER A 189 5.37 -14.92 5.22
N ALA A 190 4.73 -16.00 5.68
CA ALA A 190 3.56 -16.55 4.97
C ALA A 190 2.38 -15.56 5.09
N ALA A 191 1.66 -15.35 4.00
CA ALA A 191 0.39 -14.61 4.03
C ALA A 191 -0.64 -15.39 4.85
N LYS A 192 -1.48 -14.65 5.61
CA LYS A 192 -2.58 -15.23 6.38
C LYS A 192 -3.88 -14.59 5.88
N PRO A 193 -4.83 -15.39 5.34
CA PRO A 193 -6.11 -14.87 4.88
C PRO A 193 -6.82 -14.03 5.95
N GLY A 194 -7.33 -12.86 5.56
CA GLY A 194 -8.02 -11.93 6.45
C GLY A 194 -7.13 -11.12 7.40
N SER A 195 -5.81 -11.18 7.23
CA SER A 195 -4.84 -10.43 8.04
C SER A 195 -3.92 -9.59 7.16
N SER A 196 -3.68 -8.33 7.55
CA SER A 196 -2.66 -7.47 6.95
C SER A 196 -1.25 -7.76 7.47
N ASN A 197 -1.07 -8.88 8.18
CA ASN A 197 0.19 -9.39 8.72
C ASN A 197 0.78 -8.56 9.88
N ARG A 198 2.10 -8.31 9.82
CA ARG A 198 2.85 -7.68 10.93
C ARG A 198 3.25 -6.26 10.58
N ALA A 199 3.63 -5.52 11.61
CA ALA A 199 4.30 -4.25 11.44
C ALA A 199 5.54 -4.40 10.55
N VAL A 200 5.63 -3.55 9.55
CA VAL A 200 6.82 -3.46 8.69
C VAL A 200 7.98 -2.90 9.52
N PRO A 201 9.22 -3.39 9.33
CA PRO A 201 10.39 -2.82 9.99
C PRO A 201 10.46 -1.30 9.84
N GLY A 202 10.62 -0.60 10.97
CA GLY A 202 10.56 0.86 11.06
C GLY A 202 9.28 1.37 11.74
N TYR A 203 8.20 0.58 11.79
CA TYR A 203 6.98 0.94 12.51
C TYR A 203 6.87 0.23 13.85
N HIS A 204 6.56 0.99 14.89
CA HIS A 204 6.22 0.47 16.22
C HIS A 204 4.71 0.50 16.42
N VAL A 205 4.01 -0.50 15.86
CA VAL A 205 2.55 -0.62 15.96
C VAL A 205 2.16 -1.18 17.33
N ARG A 206 1.12 -0.59 17.94
CA ARG A 206 0.52 -1.00 19.21
C ARG A 206 -1.00 -1.01 19.08
N VAL A 207 -1.67 -1.74 19.97
CA VAL A 207 -3.13 -1.69 20.13
C VAL A 207 -3.43 -1.24 21.55
N LEU A 208 -4.24 -0.19 21.67
CA LEU A 208 -4.61 0.42 22.95
C LEU A 208 -6.11 0.30 23.17
N ASP A 209 -6.52 0.25 24.46
CA ASP A 209 -7.91 0.45 24.86
C ASP A 209 -8.32 1.92 24.79
N ASP A 210 -9.56 2.23 25.19
CA ASP A 210 -10.09 3.59 25.18
C ASP A 210 -9.44 4.49 26.24
N GLU A 211 -8.83 3.91 27.25
CA GLU A 211 -8.08 4.59 28.31
C GLU A 211 -6.61 4.79 27.94
N GLY A 212 -6.15 4.21 26.81
CA GLY A 212 -4.76 4.34 26.33
C GLY A 212 -3.80 3.30 26.88
N HIS A 213 -4.27 2.24 27.54
CA HIS A 213 -3.43 1.15 28.00
C HIS A 213 -3.14 0.15 26.89
N LEU A 214 -1.94 -0.42 26.91
CA LEU A 214 -1.50 -1.41 25.95
C LEU A 214 -2.32 -2.71 26.08
N LEU A 215 -2.91 -3.15 24.96
CA LEU A 215 -3.62 -4.42 24.88
C LEU A 215 -2.70 -5.55 24.42
N GLY A 216 -2.93 -6.73 24.95
CA GLY A 216 -2.28 -7.97 24.52
C GLY A 216 -2.89 -8.54 23.25
N ALA A 217 -2.36 -9.70 22.81
CA ALA A 217 -2.89 -10.42 21.66
C ALA A 217 -4.37 -10.80 21.84
N ASN A 218 -5.11 -10.86 20.74
CA ASN A 218 -6.54 -11.21 20.69
C ASN A 218 -7.48 -10.20 21.38
N HIS A 219 -7.04 -9.00 21.66
CA HIS A 219 -7.90 -7.91 22.13
C HIS A 219 -8.14 -6.91 21.00
N GLN A 220 -9.35 -6.36 20.99
CA GLN A 220 -9.75 -5.33 20.05
C GLN A 220 -9.53 -3.96 20.68
N GLY A 221 -8.89 -3.03 19.94
CA GLY A 221 -8.66 -1.67 20.36
C GLY A 221 -8.21 -0.77 19.22
N SER A 222 -7.76 0.42 19.58
CA SER A 222 -7.25 1.41 18.65
C SER A 222 -5.82 1.07 18.20
N ILE A 223 -5.59 1.01 16.88
CA ILE A 223 -4.25 0.83 16.32
C ILE A 223 -3.52 2.16 16.40
N VAL A 224 -2.34 2.16 16.99
CA VAL A 224 -1.48 3.33 17.14
C VAL A 224 -0.06 3.02 16.67
N ILE A 225 0.64 4.06 16.22
CA ILE A 225 2.04 3.98 15.85
C ILE A 225 2.85 4.82 16.83
N ALA A 226 3.76 4.18 17.56
CA ALA A 226 4.62 4.90 18.50
C ALA A 226 5.65 5.75 17.75
N LEU A 227 5.94 6.93 18.28
CA LEU A 227 6.96 7.84 17.73
C LEU A 227 8.38 7.36 18.07
N PRO A 228 9.37 7.70 17.23
CA PRO A 228 9.26 8.52 16.01
C PRO A 228 8.69 7.73 14.83
N LEU A 229 7.95 8.43 13.95
CA LEU A 229 7.52 7.84 12.70
C LEU A 229 8.71 7.58 11.78
N PRO A 230 8.68 6.48 10.99
CA PRO A 230 9.75 6.20 10.03
C PRO A 230 9.74 7.22 8.87
N PRO A 231 10.84 7.28 8.09
CA PRO A 231 10.88 8.08 6.86
C PRO A 231 9.72 7.78 5.94
N GLY A 232 9.27 8.76 5.17
CA GLY A 232 8.16 8.63 4.23
C GLY A 232 6.79 8.95 4.82
N CYS A 233 6.61 8.94 6.14
CA CYS A 233 5.39 9.43 6.78
C CYS A 233 5.25 10.94 6.65
N SER A 234 4.02 11.44 6.56
CA SER A 234 3.75 12.88 6.59
C SER A 234 4.15 13.47 7.93
N GLN A 235 4.77 14.64 7.91
CA GLN A 235 5.21 15.35 9.12
C GLN A 235 4.38 16.61 9.39
N THR A 236 3.51 17.00 8.46
CA THR A 236 2.65 18.17 8.59
C THR A 236 1.54 18.16 7.55
N LEU A 237 0.51 18.99 7.77
CA LEU A 237 -0.45 19.39 6.76
C LEU A 237 -0.04 20.75 6.15
N TRP A 238 -0.32 20.92 4.88
CA TRP A 238 -0.06 22.17 4.18
C TRP A 238 -0.89 23.32 4.77
N GLY A 239 -0.19 24.33 5.30
CA GLY A 239 -0.83 25.50 5.89
C GLY A 239 -1.59 25.27 7.20
N ASP A 240 -1.51 24.07 7.80
CA ASP A 240 -2.32 23.73 8.98
C ASP A 240 -1.60 22.70 9.88
N HIS A 241 -0.45 23.11 10.43
CA HIS A 241 0.33 22.22 11.30
C HIS A 241 -0.37 21.89 12.63
N GLU A 242 -1.15 22.82 13.16
CA GLU A 242 -1.90 22.58 14.40
C GLU A 242 -2.93 21.46 14.21
N ARG A 243 -3.64 21.45 13.09
CA ARG A 243 -4.56 20.36 12.74
C ARG A 243 -3.84 19.02 12.55
N TYR A 244 -2.61 19.04 12.01
CA TYR A 244 -1.78 17.84 11.97
C TYR A 244 -1.54 17.30 13.38
N LEU A 245 -1.13 18.14 14.31
CA LEU A 245 -0.91 17.75 15.70
C LEU A 245 -2.20 17.25 16.37
N GLN A 246 -3.32 17.90 16.14
CA GLN A 246 -4.62 17.47 16.70
C GLN A 246 -5.12 16.15 16.12
N ALA A 247 -4.95 15.93 14.81
CA ALA A 247 -5.52 14.78 14.12
C ALA A 247 -4.58 13.55 14.12
N LEU A 248 -3.27 13.75 14.20
CA LEU A 248 -2.28 12.70 13.93
C LEU A 248 -1.21 12.56 15.03
N SER A 249 -1.00 13.56 15.90
CA SER A 249 -0.02 13.44 17.00
C SER A 249 -0.58 12.82 18.27
N LEU A 250 -1.88 12.89 18.46
CA LEU A 250 -2.55 12.17 19.54
C LEU A 250 -2.88 10.75 19.09
N ILE A 251 -1.86 10.02 18.63
CA ILE A 251 -1.85 8.56 18.66
C ILE A 251 -2.94 7.88 17.79
N HIS A 252 -3.89 8.59 17.17
CA HIS A 252 -4.94 8.03 16.38
C HIS A 252 -4.67 8.20 14.88
N ILE A 253 -3.85 7.30 14.31
CA ILE A 253 -3.99 6.94 12.90
C ILE A 253 -5.00 5.78 12.89
N SER A 254 -6.24 6.05 13.19
CA SER A 254 -7.30 5.09 12.96
C SER A 254 -8.62 5.80 12.77
N GLU A 255 -9.22 5.63 11.63
CA GLU A 255 -10.63 5.26 11.62
C GLU A 255 -10.76 3.95 12.38
N PRO A 256 -11.82 3.72 13.19
CA PRO A 256 -12.00 2.44 13.86
C PRO A 256 -12.30 1.37 12.81
N THR A 257 -11.28 0.92 12.14
CA THR A 257 -11.34 -0.33 11.39
C THR A 257 -11.43 -1.38 12.47
N ARG A 258 -12.66 -1.85 12.70
CA ARG A 258 -12.91 -3.00 13.57
C ARG A 258 -12.07 -4.17 13.02
N LEU A 259 -10.85 -4.29 13.51
CA LEU A 259 -10.05 -5.49 13.34
C LEU A 259 -10.75 -6.58 14.17
N ARG A 260 -11.68 -7.28 13.55
CA ARG A 260 -12.18 -8.52 14.12
C ARG A 260 -11.04 -9.51 14.04
N ARG A 261 -10.60 -9.95 15.25
CA ARG A 261 -9.79 -11.12 15.59
C ARG A 261 -8.77 -11.55 14.52
N ILE A 262 -7.52 -11.30 14.83
CA ILE A 262 -6.41 -12.13 14.35
C ILE A 262 -6.45 -13.46 15.10
#